data_cf51e03d410f0c2fb218723c1372112f
#
_entry.id   cf51e03d410f0c2fb218723c1372112f
#
_cell.length_a   1.000
_cell.length_b   1.000
_cell.length_c   1.000
_cell.angle_alpha   90.00
_cell.angle_beta   90.00
_cell.angle_gamma   90.00
#
_symmetry.space_group_name_H-M   'P 1'
#
loop_
_entity.id
_entity.type
_entity.pdbx_description
1 polymer ?
#
loop_
_entity_poly.entity_id
_entity_poly.type
_entity_poly.pdbx_seq_one_letter_code
_entity_poly.pdbx_strand_id
1 'polypeptide(L)'
;MNRKEKKNKKRGLITFLILVVLVVLGVLAVYYQYMKKLQLQDTVHTPTTETEKLVAKDMDAGYPETPKEVIKLFGRINQCIYNKKLSDDDFSTLVGKLRVLYCESLQKKNSQDKMESEISAEKKKYPPKKRKIINYSIEDENKFQYKTIDGTEMVYLKFSYFVRTDNDYNTVNWYAILVKEDGKWRIREFN
;
A
#
# COMPACT_ATOMS: atom_id res chain seq x y z
N MET A 1 -9.05 -68.35 -41.65
CA MET A 1 -9.18 -66.94 -41.20
C MET A 1 -8.17 -66.11 -41.97
N ASN A 2 -8.66 -65.22 -42.86
CA ASN A 2 -7.88 -64.60 -43.94
C ASN A 2 -6.89 -63.54 -43.42
N ARG A 3 -5.63 -63.56 -43.88
CA ARG A 3 -4.54 -62.65 -43.50
C ARG A 3 -4.91 -61.15 -43.69
N LYS A 4 -5.84 -60.84 -44.55
CA LYS A 4 -6.40 -59.47 -44.83
C LYS A 4 -7.30 -58.99 -43.66
N GLU A 5 -8.12 -59.84 -43.05
CA GLU A 5 -9.01 -59.45 -41.93
C GLU A 5 -8.19 -59.11 -40.67
N LYS A 6 -7.10 -59.85 -40.38
CA LYS A 6 -6.22 -59.57 -39.26
C LYS A 6 -5.50 -58.23 -39.39
N LYS A 7 -5.19 -57.79 -40.65
CA LYS A 7 -4.52 -56.52 -40.92
C LYS A 7 -5.50 -55.32 -40.78
N ASN A 8 -6.76 -55.52 -41.14
CA ASN A 8 -7.78 -54.46 -41.00
C ASN A 8 -8.20 -54.24 -39.52
N LYS A 9 -8.30 -55.31 -38.71
CA LYS A 9 -8.54 -55.25 -37.26
C LYS A 9 -7.42 -54.50 -36.54
N LYS A 10 -6.14 -54.75 -36.90
CA LYS A 10 -4.99 -54.05 -36.32
C LYS A 10 -4.99 -52.57 -36.69
N ARG A 11 -5.36 -52.19 -37.93
CA ARG A 11 -5.46 -50.79 -38.34
C ARG A 11 -6.56 -50.07 -37.61
N GLY A 12 -7.76 -50.69 -37.44
CA GLY A 12 -8.85 -50.13 -36.67
C GLY A 12 -8.49 -49.89 -35.21
N LEU A 13 -7.77 -50.84 -34.60
CA LEU A 13 -7.30 -50.71 -33.22
C LEU A 13 -6.30 -49.54 -33.03
N ILE A 14 -5.37 -49.39 -33.99
CA ILE A 14 -4.41 -48.28 -33.97
C ILE A 14 -5.11 -46.93 -34.14
N THR A 15 -6.05 -46.85 -35.08
CA THR A 15 -6.84 -45.61 -35.30
C THR A 15 -7.64 -45.24 -34.03
N PHE A 16 -8.26 -46.24 -33.39
CA PHE A 16 -8.97 -46.05 -32.13
C PHE A 16 -8.05 -45.54 -30.99
N LEU A 17 -6.86 -46.16 -30.86
CA LEU A 17 -5.85 -45.70 -29.87
C LEU A 17 -5.41 -44.25 -30.12
N ILE A 18 -5.15 -43.88 -31.38
CA ILE A 18 -4.79 -42.50 -31.72
C ILE A 18 -5.91 -41.52 -31.33
N LEU A 19 -7.16 -41.90 -31.57
CA LEU A 19 -8.32 -41.04 -31.24
C LEU A 19 -8.46 -40.86 -29.74
N VAL A 20 -8.25 -41.93 -28.94
CA VAL A 20 -8.24 -41.85 -27.47
C VAL A 20 -7.10 -40.93 -26.96
N VAL A 21 -5.90 -41.04 -27.52
CA VAL A 21 -4.77 -40.17 -27.16
C VAL A 21 -5.07 -38.71 -27.46
N LEU A 22 -5.69 -38.38 -28.62
CA LEU A 22 -6.08 -37.02 -28.97
C LEU A 22 -7.12 -36.44 -27.99
N VAL A 23 -8.11 -37.27 -27.59
CA VAL A 23 -9.12 -36.84 -26.59
C VAL A 23 -8.45 -36.55 -25.23
N VAL A 24 -7.52 -37.44 -24.80
CA VAL A 24 -6.79 -37.24 -23.52
C VAL A 24 -5.95 -35.95 -23.57
N LEU A 25 -5.24 -35.72 -24.67
CA LEU A 25 -4.46 -34.49 -24.86
C LEU A 25 -5.36 -33.24 -24.87
N GLY A 26 -6.54 -33.29 -25.50
CA GLY A 26 -7.52 -32.22 -25.48
C GLY A 26 -7.99 -31.92 -24.05
N VAL A 27 -8.34 -32.94 -23.28
CA VAL A 27 -8.75 -32.79 -21.87
C VAL A 27 -7.63 -32.19 -21.01
N LEU A 28 -6.39 -32.66 -21.20
CA LEU A 28 -5.24 -32.13 -20.49
C LEU A 28 -4.97 -30.65 -20.84
N ALA A 29 -5.13 -30.26 -22.09
CA ALA A 29 -4.96 -28.87 -22.52
C ALA A 29 -6.02 -27.96 -21.91
N VAL A 30 -7.29 -28.39 -21.88
CA VAL A 30 -8.38 -27.65 -21.22
C VAL A 30 -8.14 -27.57 -19.72
N TYR A 31 -7.76 -28.67 -19.08
CA TYR A 31 -7.41 -28.70 -17.65
C TYR A 31 -6.24 -27.76 -17.33
N TYR A 32 -5.19 -27.75 -18.16
CA TYR A 32 -4.06 -26.82 -17.97
C TYR A 32 -4.46 -25.35 -18.11
N GLN A 33 -5.30 -25.03 -19.12
CA GLN A 33 -5.83 -23.67 -19.26
C GLN A 33 -6.73 -23.27 -18.08
N TYR A 34 -7.55 -24.19 -17.58
CA TYR A 34 -8.41 -23.96 -16.44
C TYR A 34 -7.59 -23.74 -15.15
N MET A 35 -6.57 -24.55 -14.91
CA MET A 35 -5.65 -24.39 -13.78
C MET A 35 -4.86 -23.08 -13.86
N LYS A 36 -4.39 -22.70 -15.04
CA LYS A 36 -3.72 -21.42 -15.27
C LYS A 36 -4.65 -20.23 -14.99
N LYS A 37 -5.92 -20.36 -15.33
CA LYS A 37 -6.94 -19.32 -15.06
C LYS A 37 -7.26 -19.23 -13.56
N LEU A 38 -7.31 -20.34 -12.85
CA LEU A 38 -7.44 -20.39 -11.39
C LEU A 38 -6.24 -19.75 -10.69
N GLN A 39 -5.01 -20.09 -11.10
CA GLN A 39 -3.80 -19.46 -10.55
C GLN A 39 -3.75 -17.94 -10.78
N LEU A 40 -4.29 -17.44 -11.88
CA LEU A 40 -4.44 -15.99 -12.14
C LEU A 40 -5.53 -15.34 -11.27
N GLN A 41 -6.55 -16.09 -10.83
CA GLN A 41 -7.58 -15.61 -9.90
C GLN A 41 -7.11 -15.63 -8.44
N ASP A 42 -6.23 -16.57 -8.05
CA ASP A 42 -5.65 -16.64 -6.70
C ASP A 42 -4.62 -15.51 -6.42
N THR A 43 -4.26 -14.69 -7.41
CA THR A 43 -3.33 -13.56 -7.25
C THR A 43 -4.01 -12.21 -7.00
N VAL A 44 -5.31 -12.16 -6.75
CA VAL A 44 -5.90 -10.98 -6.09
C VAL A 44 -5.58 -11.08 -4.61
N HIS A 45 -4.33 -10.75 -4.27
CA HIS A 45 -3.91 -10.63 -2.88
C HIS A 45 -4.74 -9.54 -2.20
N THR A 46 -5.74 -9.97 -1.42
CA THR A 46 -6.51 -9.02 -0.61
C THR A 46 -5.61 -8.54 0.52
N PRO A 47 -5.31 -7.23 0.61
CA PRO A 47 -4.45 -6.70 1.64
C PRO A 47 -4.98 -7.03 3.03
N THR A 48 -4.25 -7.84 3.79
CA THR A 48 -4.65 -8.31 5.13
C THR A 48 -4.00 -7.49 6.23
N THR A 49 -2.75 -7.13 6.06
CA THR A 49 -2.01 -6.33 7.03
C THR A 49 -2.23 -4.83 6.82
N GLU A 50 -1.99 -4.04 7.86
CA GLU A 50 -2.05 -2.57 7.76
C GLU A 50 -1.05 -2.02 6.73
N THR A 51 0.15 -2.60 6.63
CA THR A 51 1.16 -2.24 5.64
C THR A 51 0.63 -2.46 4.22
N GLU A 52 0.11 -3.64 3.93
CA GLU A 52 -0.44 -3.98 2.62
C GLU A 52 -1.60 -3.05 2.24
N LYS A 53 -2.50 -2.74 3.20
CA LYS A 53 -3.61 -1.80 2.99
C LYS A 53 -3.12 -0.40 2.63
N LEU A 54 -2.06 0.07 3.31
CA LEU A 54 -1.48 1.38 3.04
C LEU A 54 -0.72 1.41 1.71
N VAL A 55 0.02 0.34 1.39
CA VAL A 55 0.74 0.20 0.12
C VAL A 55 -0.24 0.10 -1.06
N ALA A 56 -1.32 -0.67 -0.92
CA ALA A 56 -2.33 -0.83 -1.96
C ALA A 56 -3.29 0.37 -2.10
N LYS A 57 -3.30 1.32 -1.13
CA LYS A 57 -4.23 2.45 -1.17
C LYS A 57 -3.99 3.33 -2.41
N ASP A 58 -5.01 3.47 -3.24
CA ASP A 58 -5.02 4.45 -4.33
C ASP A 58 -5.14 5.87 -3.75
N MET A 59 -4.17 6.73 -4.05
CA MET A 59 -4.14 8.12 -3.58
C MET A 59 -4.85 9.09 -4.54
N ASP A 60 -5.24 8.66 -5.72
CA ASP A 60 -6.02 9.48 -6.65
C ASP A 60 -7.51 9.31 -6.41
N ALA A 61 -8.00 8.06 -6.38
CA ALA A 61 -9.39 7.74 -6.15
C ALA A 61 -9.79 7.77 -4.67
N GLY A 62 -8.87 7.48 -3.75
CA GLY A 62 -9.10 7.37 -2.31
C GLY A 62 -8.38 8.41 -1.47
N TYR A 63 -8.15 9.63 -2.00
CA TYR A 63 -7.55 10.71 -1.22
C TYR A 63 -8.44 11.11 -0.04
N PRO A 64 -7.88 11.40 1.15
CA PRO A 64 -8.67 11.83 2.31
C PRO A 64 -9.44 13.13 2.06
N GLU A 65 -10.71 13.16 2.42
CA GLU A 65 -11.60 14.32 2.14
C GLU A 65 -11.50 15.44 3.19
N THR A 66 -11.17 15.07 4.43
CA THR A 66 -11.13 16.01 5.56
C THR A 66 -9.71 16.19 6.10
N PRO A 67 -9.41 17.34 6.75
CA PRO A 67 -8.11 17.54 7.42
C PRO A 67 -7.77 16.46 8.43
N LYS A 68 -8.75 15.99 9.18
CA LYS A 68 -8.59 14.91 10.16
C LYS A 68 -8.16 13.61 9.50
N GLU A 69 -8.78 13.27 8.38
CA GLU A 69 -8.44 12.04 7.65
C GLU A 69 -7.05 12.12 7.00
N VAL A 70 -6.64 13.32 6.52
CA VAL A 70 -5.28 13.55 6.03
C VAL A 70 -4.26 13.27 7.13
N ILE A 71 -4.44 13.87 8.32
CA ILE A 71 -3.54 13.65 9.45
C ILE A 71 -3.62 12.22 9.99
N LYS A 72 -4.80 11.61 9.98
CA LYS A 72 -4.96 10.19 10.32
C LYS A 72 -4.16 9.28 9.38
N LEU A 73 -4.24 9.52 8.09
CA LEU A 73 -3.48 8.75 7.10
C LEU A 73 -1.97 8.99 7.27
N PHE A 74 -1.55 10.24 7.47
CA PHE A 74 -0.17 10.60 7.79
C PHE A 74 0.36 9.85 9.02
N GLY A 75 -0.41 9.82 10.12
CA GLY A 75 -0.05 9.10 11.34
C GLY A 75 0.09 7.59 11.12
N ARG A 76 -0.84 6.97 10.40
CA ARG A 76 -0.81 5.53 10.06
C ARG A 76 0.41 5.16 9.23
N ILE A 77 0.71 5.95 8.19
CA ILE A 77 1.87 5.70 7.32
C ILE A 77 3.16 5.82 8.13
N ASN A 78 3.34 6.88 8.93
CA ASN A 78 4.51 7.03 9.79
C ASN A 78 4.64 5.88 10.79
N GLN A 79 3.55 5.49 11.45
CA GLN A 79 3.56 4.36 12.38
C GLN A 79 4.03 3.07 11.66
N CYS A 80 3.62 2.86 10.42
CA CYS A 80 4.07 1.73 9.63
C CYS A 80 5.56 1.83 9.27
N ILE A 81 6.00 2.97 8.73
CA ILE A 81 7.38 3.22 8.33
C ILE A 81 8.35 3.03 9.51
N TYR A 82 8.06 3.63 10.67
CA TYR A 82 8.97 3.60 11.80
C TYR A 82 8.93 2.31 12.61
N ASN A 83 7.80 1.58 12.60
CA ASN A 83 7.62 0.42 13.47
C ASN A 83 7.86 -0.92 12.79
N LYS A 84 7.82 -0.97 11.45
CA LYS A 84 7.89 -2.23 10.70
C LYS A 84 9.20 -2.38 9.95
N LYS A 85 9.59 -3.63 9.74
CA LYS A 85 10.59 -3.97 8.74
C LYS A 85 9.85 -4.04 7.40
N LEU A 86 10.16 -3.13 6.51
CA LEU A 86 9.56 -3.01 5.18
C LEU A 86 10.57 -3.51 4.14
N SER A 87 10.06 -3.98 3.00
CA SER A 87 10.85 -4.09 1.78
C SER A 87 11.21 -2.68 1.27
N ASP A 88 12.23 -2.56 0.42
CA ASP A 88 12.63 -1.26 -0.14
C ASP A 88 11.50 -0.67 -0.98
N ASP A 89 10.77 -1.51 -1.74
CA ASP A 89 9.63 -1.08 -2.55
C ASP A 89 8.45 -0.57 -1.70
N ASP A 90 8.08 -1.29 -0.61
CA ASP A 90 7.03 -0.85 0.30
C ASP A 90 7.41 0.45 1.00
N PHE A 91 8.68 0.56 1.41
CA PHE A 91 9.20 1.77 2.06
C PHE A 91 9.11 2.97 1.12
N SER A 92 9.63 2.85 -0.10
CA SER A 92 9.56 3.90 -1.12
C SER A 92 8.11 4.28 -1.46
N THR A 93 7.24 3.28 -1.63
CA THR A 93 5.80 3.51 -1.86
C THR A 93 5.15 4.30 -0.72
N LEU A 94 5.41 3.94 0.53
CA LEU A 94 4.84 4.64 1.68
C LEU A 94 5.38 6.05 1.84
N VAL A 95 6.67 6.28 1.58
CA VAL A 95 7.28 7.63 1.56
C VAL A 95 6.67 8.48 0.44
N GLY A 96 6.48 7.92 -0.74
CA GLY A 96 5.76 8.58 -1.84
C GLY A 96 4.34 9.00 -1.44
N LYS A 97 3.60 8.14 -0.73
CA LYS A 97 2.26 8.47 -0.22
C LYS A 97 2.27 9.55 0.85
N LEU A 98 3.27 9.58 1.75
CA LEU A 98 3.45 10.70 2.68
C LEU A 98 3.64 12.01 1.92
N ARG A 99 4.48 11.99 0.88
CA ARG A 99 4.77 13.16 0.07
C ARG A 99 3.52 13.67 -0.67
N VAL A 100 2.64 12.79 -1.14
CA VAL A 100 1.35 13.17 -1.76
C VAL A 100 0.43 13.93 -0.79
N LEU A 101 0.53 13.70 0.54
CA LEU A 101 -0.21 14.45 1.54
C LEU A 101 0.33 15.88 1.75
N TYR A 102 1.51 16.21 1.25
CA TYR A 102 2.11 17.54 1.40
C TYR A 102 1.60 18.51 0.33
N CYS A 103 1.51 19.78 0.68
CA CYS A 103 1.23 20.85 -0.27
C CYS A 103 2.41 21.02 -1.24
N GLU A 104 2.17 21.67 -2.37
CA GLU A 104 3.17 21.82 -3.43
C GLU A 104 4.47 22.44 -2.93
N SER A 105 4.38 23.49 -2.09
CA SER A 105 5.56 24.16 -1.54
C SER A 105 6.39 23.25 -0.63
N LEU A 106 5.74 22.37 0.16
CA LEU A 106 6.42 21.42 1.01
C LEU A 106 7.02 20.26 0.20
N GLN A 107 6.33 19.80 -0.86
CA GLN A 107 6.85 18.80 -1.79
C GLN A 107 8.11 19.26 -2.53
N LYS A 108 8.17 20.55 -2.92
CA LYS A 108 9.37 21.14 -3.56
C LYS A 108 10.60 21.15 -2.65
N LYS A 109 10.40 21.33 -1.34
CA LYS A 109 11.48 21.31 -0.34
C LYS A 109 11.89 19.89 0.06
N ASN A 110 11.03 18.91 -0.16
CA ASN A 110 11.19 17.52 0.26
C ASN A 110 10.98 16.60 -0.95
N SER A 111 12.04 16.39 -1.73
CA SER A 111 12.02 15.36 -2.78
C SER A 111 11.88 13.98 -2.14
N GLN A 112 11.39 13.00 -2.89
CA GLN A 112 11.21 11.64 -2.38
C GLN A 112 12.54 11.06 -1.90
N ASP A 113 13.61 11.17 -2.70
CA ASP A 113 14.93 10.64 -2.36
C ASP A 113 15.48 11.27 -1.06
N LYS A 114 15.26 12.58 -0.87
CA LYS A 114 15.64 13.27 0.36
C LYS A 114 14.86 12.70 1.56
N MET A 115 13.55 12.57 1.44
CA MET A 115 12.70 12.00 2.52
C MET A 115 13.11 10.57 2.85
N GLU A 116 13.35 9.72 1.85
CA GLU A 116 13.80 8.34 2.03
C GLU A 116 15.14 8.27 2.76
N SER A 117 16.09 9.13 2.35
CA SER A 117 17.41 9.23 2.98
C SER A 117 17.33 9.67 4.44
N GLU A 118 16.58 10.74 4.73
CA GLU A 118 16.42 11.29 6.09
C GLU A 118 15.70 10.29 7.02
N ILE A 119 14.60 9.67 6.56
CA ILE A 119 13.85 8.67 7.33
C ILE A 119 14.73 7.44 7.58
N SER A 120 15.49 6.98 6.58
CA SER A 120 16.39 5.84 6.72
C SER A 120 17.50 6.12 7.74
N ALA A 121 18.08 7.33 7.72
CA ALA A 121 19.08 7.75 8.68
C ALA A 121 18.50 7.81 10.11
N GLU A 122 17.29 8.35 10.27
CA GLU A 122 16.61 8.39 11.57
C GLU A 122 16.29 6.98 12.09
N LYS A 123 15.80 6.08 11.24
CA LYS A 123 15.53 4.68 11.62
C LYS A 123 16.80 3.93 12.02
N LYS A 124 17.94 4.20 11.40
CA LYS A 124 19.23 3.63 11.81
C LYS A 124 19.65 4.14 13.19
N LYS A 125 19.46 5.42 13.46
CA LYS A 125 19.77 6.04 14.76
C LYS A 125 18.83 5.55 15.87
N TYR A 126 17.55 5.39 15.55
CA TYR A 126 16.49 4.98 16.47
C TYR A 126 15.73 3.76 15.96
N PRO A 127 16.31 2.55 16.04
CA PRO A 127 15.64 1.36 15.55
C PRO A 127 14.38 1.06 16.38
N PRO A 128 13.39 0.31 15.82
CA PRO A 128 12.09 0.05 16.47
C PRO A 128 12.16 -0.63 17.85
N LYS A 129 13.29 -1.24 18.19
CA LYS A 129 13.54 -1.78 19.54
C LYS A 129 13.78 -0.68 20.55
N LYS A 130 14.46 0.41 20.14
CA LYS A 130 14.80 1.56 21.00
C LYS A 130 13.73 2.65 20.97
N ARG A 131 13.06 2.86 19.83
CA ARG A 131 12.03 3.89 19.66
C ARG A 131 10.89 3.37 18.80
N LYS A 132 9.65 3.49 19.28
CA LYS A 132 8.45 3.00 18.59
C LYS A 132 7.29 3.95 18.76
N ILE A 133 6.58 4.25 17.69
CA ILE A 133 5.32 4.99 17.72
C ILE A 133 4.21 4.02 18.17
N ILE A 134 3.77 4.12 19.43
CA ILE A 134 2.76 3.23 19.98
C ILE A 134 1.38 3.60 19.43
N ASN A 135 1.08 4.91 19.43
CA ASN A 135 -0.19 5.44 18.99
C ASN A 135 -0.02 6.89 18.56
N TYR A 136 -1.06 7.46 18.00
CA TYR A 136 -1.18 8.89 17.73
C TYR A 136 -2.58 9.38 18.12
N SER A 137 -2.71 10.66 18.38
CA SER A 137 -4.01 11.30 18.61
C SER A 137 -4.11 12.58 17.81
N ILE A 138 -5.33 12.90 17.43
CA ILE A 138 -5.71 14.16 16.78
C ILE A 138 -6.72 14.78 17.71
N GLU A 139 -6.62 16.08 17.95
CA GLU A 139 -7.61 16.76 18.78
C GLU A 139 -9.03 16.71 18.17
N ASP A 140 -10.03 17.01 18.97
CA ASP A 140 -11.42 17.04 18.54
C ASP A 140 -11.63 18.10 17.45
N GLU A 141 -12.44 17.77 16.44
CA GLU A 141 -12.67 18.64 15.28
C GLU A 141 -13.26 20.01 15.66
N ASN A 142 -14.01 20.11 16.75
CA ASN A 142 -14.54 21.37 17.28
C ASN A 142 -13.45 22.34 17.78
N LYS A 143 -12.20 21.86 17.93
CA LYS A 143 -11.03 22.66 18.28
C LYS A 143 -10.20 23.09 17.08
N PHE A 144 -10.51 22.57 15.89
CA PHE A 144 -9.82 22.95 14.67
C PHE A 144 -10.06 24.43 14.37
N GLN A 145 -8.99 25.13 14.06
CA GLN A 145 -9.05 26.56 13.73
C GLN A 145 -8.97 26.74 12.22
N TYR A 146 -10.11 26.95 11.59
CA TYR A 146 -10.21 27.27 10.17
C TYR A 146 -9.98 28.76 9.94
N LYS A 147 -9.19 29.10 8.92
CA LYS A 147 -8.90 30.48 8.51
C LYS A 147 -8.84 30.54 6.99
N THR A 148 -9.20 31.69 6.43
CA THR A 148 -8.93 32.01 5.03
C THR A 148 -7.92 33.16 5.00
N ILE A 149 -6.77 32.92 4.40
CA ILE A 149 -5.69 33.90 4.27
C ILE A 149 -5.39 34.05 2.77
N ASP A 150 -5.50 35.27 2.27
CA ASP A 150 -5.31 35.59 0.84
C ASP A 150 -6.10 34.65 -0.10
N GLY A 151 -7.36 34.38 0.26
CA GLY A 151 -8.24 33.50 -0.51
C GLY A 151 -7.97 32.00 -0.36
N THR A 152 -6.96 31.61 0.42
CA THR A 152 -6.60 30.21 0.64
C THR A 152 -7.19 29.69 1.95
N GLU A 153 -7.98 28.63 1.87
CA GLU A 153 -8.50 27.94 3.05
C GLU A 153 -7.38 27.19 3.78
N MET A 154 -7.28 27.40 5.09
CA MET A 154 -6.30 26.78 5.96
C MET A 154 -6.96 26.24 7.22
N VAL A 155 -6.36 25.22 7.83
CA VAL A 155 -6.75 24.69 9.12
C VAL A 155 -5.53 24.42 9.98
N TYR A 156 -5.65 24.75 11.26
CA TYR A 156 -4.66 24.51 12.31
C TYR A 156 -5.26 23.48 13.26
N LEU A 157 -4.52 22.42 13.54
CA LEU A 157 -4.95 21.37 14.46
C LEU A 157 -3.77 20.78 15.23
N LYS A 158 -4.04 20.28 16.43
CA LYS A 158 -3.06 19.58 17.26
C LYS A 158 -3.04 18.08 16.91
N PHE A 159 -1.83 17.57 16.74
CA PHE A 159 -1.54 16.17 16.48
C PHE A 159 -0.42 15.70 17.42
N SER A 160 -0.52 14.50 17.98
CA SER A 160 0.44 14.00 18.95
C SER A 160 0.80 12.56 18.66
N TYR A 161 2.10 12.22 18.77
CA TYR A 161 2.56 10.84 18.82
C TYR A 161 2.80 10.41 20.26
N PHE A 162 2.37 9.20 20.60
CA PHE A 162 2.79 8.48 21.78
C PHE A 162 3.96 7.57 21.40
N VAL A 163 5.13 7.86 21.93
CA VAL A 163 6.39 7.20 21.57
C VAL A 163 6.95 6.48 22.77
N ARG A 164 7.24 5.20 22.61
CA ARG A 164 8.03 4.44 23.59
C ARG A 164 9.51 4.55 23.20
N THR A 165 10.35 4.90 24.18
CA THR A 165 11.81 4.93 24.05
C THR A 165 12.38 4.05 25.19
N ASP A 166 13.07 2.95 24.83
CA ASP A 166 13.58 1.97 25.82
C ASP A 166 12.50 1.58 26.84
N ASN A 167 12.56 2.12 28.06
CA ASN A 167 11.62 1.85 29.14
C ASN A 167 10.68 3.03 29.44
N ASP A 168 10.71 4.08 28.63
CA ASP A 168 9.97 5.31 28.87
C ASP A 168 8.92 5.58 27.81
N TYR A 169 7.89 6.34 28.17
CA TYR A 169 6.80 6.73 27.28
C TYR A 169 6.72 8.25 27.20
N ASN A 170 6.84 8.78 26.01
CA ASN A 170 6.83 10.21 25.74
C ASN A 170 5.69 10.59 24.78
N THR A 171 5.12 11.77 25.01
CA THR A 171 4.18 12.39 24.05
C THR A 171 4.90 13.48 23.30
N VAL A 172 4.92 13.36 21.97
CA VAL A 172 5.46 14.39 21.07
C VAL A 172 4.29 15.12 20.45
N ASN A 173 4.14 16.40 20.78
CA ASN A 173 3.05 17.24 20.28
C ASN A 173 3.51 18.06 19.08
N TRP A 174 2.64 18.16 18.07
CA TRP A 174 2.82 18.95 16.86
C TRP A 174 1.55 19.76 16.60
N TYR A 175 1.72 20.93 16.01
CA TYR A 175 0.62 21.66 15.39
C TYR A 175 0.75 21.50 13.88
N ALA A 176 -0.22 20.83 13.28
CA ALA A 176 -0.29 20.67 11.84
C ALA A 176 -1.05 21.83 11.22
N ILE A 177 -0.49 22.44 10.19
CA ILE A 177 -1.14 23.43 9.35
C ILE A 177 -1.42 22.76 8.00
N LEU A 178 -2.71 22.70 7.63
CA LEU A 178 -3.11 22.21 6.32
C LEU A 178 -3.67 23.35 5.50
N VAL A 179 -3.52 23.24 4.22
CA VAL A 179 -4.00 24.17 3.20
C VAL A 179 -4.84 23.40 2.19
N LYS A 180 -5.85 24.05 1.64
CA LYS A 180 -6.68 23.45 0.58
C LYS A 180 -6.14 23.88 -0.77
N GLU A 181 -5.57 22.92 -1.51
CA GLU A 181 -5.06 23.05 -2.88
C GLU A 181 -5.83 22.13 -3.81
N ASP A 182 -6.34 22.63 -4.93
CA ASP A 182 -7.12 21.87 -5.91
C ASP A 182 -8.27 21.04 -5.28
N GLY A 183 -8.96 21.65 -4.29
CA GLY A 183 -10.03 21.02 -3.55
C GLY A 183 -9.61 19.96 -2.53
N LYS A 184 -8.32 19.67 -2.39
CA LYS A 184 -7.77 18.67 -1.46
C LYS A 184 -7.07 19.35 -0.28
N TRP A 185 -7.28 18.84 0.93
CA TRP A 185 -6.52 19.27 2.09
C TRP A 185 -5.12 18.68 2.08
N ARG A 186 -4.08 19.51 2.17
CA ARG A 186 -2.68 19.13 2.12
C ARG A 186 -1.91 19.70 3.30
N ILE A 187 -0.94 18.96 3.81
CA ILE A 187 -0.09 19.39 4.91
C ILE A 187 0.91 20.42 4.39
N ARG A 188 0.90 21.61 5.02
CA ARG A 188 1.81 22.70 4.71
C ARG A 188 3.00 22.75 5.66
N GLU A 189 2.77 22.46 6.94
CA GLU A 189 3.78 22.64 7.98
C GLU A 189 3.42 21.85 9.24
N PHE A 190 4.45 21.47 10.00
CA PHE A 190 4.34 21.03 11.38
C PHE A 190 5.21 21.94 12.25
N ASN A 191 4.65 22.46 13.35
CA ASN A 191 5.28 23.31 14.35
C ASN A 191 5.30 22.64 15.72
#